data_eec2af95a9267de0dd2c61e1c6dbff1e
#
_entry.id   eec2af95a9267de0dd2c61e1c6dbff1e
#
_cell.length_a   1.000
_cell.length_b   1.000
_cell.length_c   1.000
_cell.angle_alpha   90.00
_cell.angle_beta   90.00
_cell.angle_gamma   90.00
#
_symmetry.space_group_name_H-M   'P 1'
#
loop_
_entity.id
_entity.type
_entity.pdbx_description
1 polymer ?
#
loop_
_entity_poly.entity_id
_entity_poly.type
_entity_poly.pdbx_seq_one_letter_code
_entity_poly.pdbx_strand_id
1 'polypeptide(L)'
;MRKTIFISFSIFCFVLTAQSQSGDIKEIKDPRLNALVAKQSEVVPPDTKTKIKGYRVQLTFDSDRGTINNNRSSFISAFPRVDTYVEYSAPNYYLKVGDFRTRLEAEKVKAAMSAEFPTAFVIQEDINLPRLVKEED
;
A
#
# COMPACT_ATOMS: atom_id res chain seq x y z
N MET A 1 6.72 37.94 -62.03
CA MET A 1 6.63 38.59 -60.68
C MET A 1 5.18 38.73 -60.16
N ARG A 2 4.18 39.12 -60.97
CA ARG A 2 2.80 39.28 -60.49
C ARG A 2 2.11 37.98 -59.99
N LYS A 3 2.43 36.82 -60.56
CA LYS A 3 1.82 35.52 -60.17
C LYS A 3 2.36 34.95 -58.86
N THR A 4 3.62 35.22 -58.51
CA THR A 4 4.26 34.78 -57.29
C THR A 4 3.77 35.55 -56.05
N ILE A 5 3.40 36.80 -56.23
CA ILE A 5 2.83 37.65 -55.17
C ILE A 5 1.42 37.15 -54.77
N PHE A 6 0.60 36.71 -55.73
CA PHE A 6 -0.71 36.17 -55.42
C PHE A 6 -0.69 34.83 -54.63
N ILE A 7 0.29 33.99 -54.96
CA ILE A 7 0.48 32.70 -54.24
C ILE A 7 0.93 32.98 -52.80
N SER A 8 1.85 33.89 -52.57
CA SER A 8 2.32 34.28 -51.26
C SER A 8 1.23 34.90 -50.39
N PHE A 9 0.37 35.72 -50.98
CA PHE A 9 -0.77 36.31 -50.26
C PHE A 9 -1.87 35.29 -49.91
N SER A 10 -2.10 34.27 -50.76
CA SER A 10 -3.06 33.21 -50.51
C SER A 10 -2.60 32.28 -49.35
N ILE A 11 -1.30 32.02 -49.22
CA ILE A 11 -0.73 31.21 -48.15
C ILE A 11 -0.80 31.97 -46.82
N PHE A 12 -0.59 33.29 -46.83
CA PHE A 12 -0.67 34.13 -45.64
C PHE A 12 -2.10 34.20 -45.04
N CYS A 13 -3.13 34.19 -45.90
CA CYS A 13 -4.53 34.20 -45.45
C CYS A 13 -4.98 32.91 -44.81
N PHE A 14 -4.33 31.74 -45.11
CA PHE A 14 -4.71 30.43 -44.56
C PHE A 14 -4.20 30.19 -43.13
N VAL A 15 -3.20 30.95 -42.67
CA VAL A 15 -2.61 30.79 -41.35
C VAL A 15 -3.43 31.48 -40.23
N LEU A 16 -4.38 32.34 -40.57
CA LEU A 16 -5.15 33.14 -39.59
C LEU A 16 -6.43 32.46 -39.06
N THR A 17 -6.77 31.24 -39.47
CA THR A 17 -7.99 30.56 -39.04
C THR A 17 -7.81 29.46 -37.99
N ALA A 18 -6.64 29.33 -37.38
CA ALA A 18 -6.46 28.47 -36.21
C ALA A 18 -7.05 29.16 -34.96
N GLN A 19 -8.34 29.28 -34.87
CA GLN A 19 -9.04 29.63 -33.63
C GLN A 19 -9.03 28.38 -32.75
N SER A 20 -8.23 28.40 -31.70
CA SER A 20 -8.33 27.47 -30.60
C SER A 20 -9.75 27.56 -30.00
N GLN A 21 -10.56 26.53 -30.19
CA GLN A 21 -11.81 26.38 -29.47
C GLN A 21 -11.44 26.08 -28.00
N SER A 22 -11.39 27.13 -27.21
CA SER A 22 -11.44 27.04 -25.75
C SER A 22 -12.84 26.55 -25.39
N GLY A 23 -12.99 25.25 -25.19
CA GLY A 23 -14.23 24.68 -24.66
C GLY A 23 -14.43 25.19 -23.24
N ASP A 24 -15.42 26.04 -23.04
CA ASP A 24 -15.85 26.47 -21.71
C ASP A 24 -16.56 25.29 -21.03
N ILE A 25 -15.78 24.53 -20.25
CA ILE A 25 -16.32 23.43 -19.43
C ILE A 25 -16.98 24.05 -18.21
N LYS A 26 -18.28 24.24 -18.28
CA LYS A 26 -19.10 24.67 -17.14
C LYS A 26 -19.18 23.52 -16.13
N GLU A 27 -18.19 23.44 -15.25
CA GLU A 27 -18.12 22.46 -14.19
C GLU A 27 -19.16 22.81 -13.10
N ILE A 28 -20.32 22.16 -13.15
CA ILE A 28 -21.34 22.29 -12.11
C ILE A 28 -20.95 21.37 -10.96
N LYS A 29 -20.14 21.87 -10.04
CA LYS A 29 -19.82 21.17 -8.79
C LYS A 29 -20.95 21.35 -7.79
N ASP A 30 -21.51 20.24 -7.33
CA ASP A 30 -22.38 20.25 -6.14
C ASP A 30 -21.57 20.77 -4.94
N PRO A 31 -22.04 21.81 -4.21
CA PRO A 31 -21.34 22.35 -3.04
C PRO A 31 -21.05 21.28 -1.95
N ARG A 32 -21.79 20.18 -1.94
CA ARG A 32 -21.55 19.02 -1.07
C ARG A 32 -20.26 18.27 -1.42
N LEU A 33 -19.84 18.30 -2.70
CA LEU A 33 -18.58 17.69 -3.14
C LEU A 33 -17.37 18.37 -2.49
N ASN A 34 -17.38 19.69 -2.32
CA ASN A 34 -16.29 20.40 -1.67
C ASN A 34 -16.15 20.01 -0.18
N ALA A 35 -17.26 19.74 0.51
CA ALA A 35 -17.25 19.26 1.88
C ALA A 35 -16.72 17.81 1.98
N LEU A 36 -17.02 16.96 1.00
CA LEU A 36 -16.50 15.60 0.92
C LEU A 36 -15.02 15.58 0.58
N VAL A 37 -14.59 16.41 -0.38
CA VAL A 37 -13.16 16.56 -0.74
C VAL A 37 -12.37 17.13 0.42
N ALA A 38 -12.89 18.11 1.16
CA ALA A 38 -12.23 18.64 2.37
C ALA A 38 -12.07 17.59 3.47
N LYS A 39 -13.07 16.70 3.65
CA LYS A 39 -12.94 15.55 4.58
C LYS A 39 -11.94 14.50 4.10
N GLN A 40 -11.81 14.32 2.80
CA GLN A 40 -10.90 13.33 2.21
C GLN A 40 -9.48 13.86 2.05
N SER A 41 -9.31 15.19 1.97
CA SER A 41 -8.02 15.87 1.95
C SER A 41 -7.48 16.19 3.35
N GLU A 42 -8.23 15.87 4.43
CA GLU A 42 -7.62 15.74 5.74
C GLU A 42 -6.59 14.64 5.61
N VAL A 43 -5.34 15.05 5.44
CA VAL A 43 -4.18 14.16 5.27
C VAL A 43 -4.14 13.28 6.52
N VAL A 44 -4.75 12.10 6.40
CA VAL A 44 -4.58 11.06 7.41
C VAL A 44 -3.10 10.70 7.35
N PRO A 45 -2.32 11.01 8.40
CA PRO A 45 -0.91 10.68 8.40
C PRO A 45 -0.72 9.21 8.02
N PRO A 46 0.32 8.84 7.27
CA PRO A 46 0.52 7.48 6.76
C PRO A 46 0.52 6.40 7.86
N ASP A 47 0.68 6.79 9.12
CA ASP A 47 0.66 5.90 10.29
C ASP A 47 -0.71 5.74 10.97
N THR A 48 -1.77 6.36 10.47
CA THR A 48 -3.13 6.20 11.03
C THR A 48 -3.87 4.98 10.48
N LYS A 49 -3.17 3.90 10.18
CA LYS A 49 -3.86 2.61 10.09
C LYS A 49 -4.39 2.30 11.48
N THR A 50 -5.71 2.22 11.59
CA THR A 50 -6.38 1.85 12.84
C THR A 50 -5.77 0.55 13.34
N LYS A 51 -5.02 0.62 14.43
CA LYS A 51 -4.45 -0.55 15.10
C LYS A 51 -5.46 -1.07 16.13
N ILE A 52 -5.56 -2.37 16.24
CA ILE A 52 -6.39 -3.04 17.25
C ILE A 52 -5.52 -3.95 18.10
N LYS A 53 -5.95 -4.22 19.31
CA LYS A 53 -5.29 -5.24 20.16
C LYS A 53 -5.49 -6.62 19.53
N GLY A 54 -4.40 -7.35 19.35
CA GLY A 54 -4.40 -8.67 18.77
C GLY A 54 -3.15 -9.46 19.12
N TYR A 55 -2.82 -10.41 18.26
CA TYR A 55 -1.72 -11.34 18.50
C TYR A 55 -0.88 -11.49 17.24
N ARG A 56 0.43 -11.62 17.44
CA ARG A 56 1.39 -12.02 16.42
C ARG A 56 2.21 -13.22 16.89
N VAL A 57 2.80 -13.93 15.96
CA VAL A 57 3.79 -14.96 16.30
C VAL A 57 5.17 -14.38 16.06
N GLN A 58 5.99 -14.31 17.09
CA GLN A 58 7.41 -14.02 16.97
C GLN A 58 8.14 -15.31 16.65
N LEU A 59 8.78 -15.37 15.46
CA LEU A 59 9.45 -16.57 14.97
C LEU A 59 10.86 -16.71 15.54
N THR A 60 11.63 -15.64 15.42
CA THR A 60 13.03 -15.60 15.82
C THR A 60 13.50 -14.16 16.05
N PHE A 61 14.69 -14.03 16.61
CA PHE A 61 15.40 -12.75 16.71
C PHE A 61 16.90 -13.00 16.50
N ASP A 62 17.59 -11.99 15.97
CA ASP A 62 19.04 -12.02 15.76
C ASP A 62 19.59 -10.59 15.72
N SER A 63 20.86 -10.43 16.03
CA SER A 63 21.57 -9.16 15.86
C SER A 63 21.93 -8.88 14.39
N ASP A 64 22.05 -9.95 13.58
CA ASP A 64 22.30 -9.84 12.15
C ASP A 64 20.99 -9.75 11.35
N ARG A 65 20.83 -8.63 10.65
CA ARG A 65 19.69 -8.41 9.76
C ARG A 65 19.66 -9.37 8.57
N GLY A 66 20.82 -9.85 8.10
CA GLY A 66 20.91 -10.80 6.99
C GLY A 66 20.26 -12.12 7.35
N THR A 67 20.57 -12.66 8.52
CA THR A 67 19.95 -13.87 9.08
C THR A 67 18.43 -13.74 9.18
N ILE A 68 17.93 -12.60 9.68
CA ILE A 68 16.50 -12.35 9.78
C ILE A 68 15.82 -12.29 8.40
N ASN A 69 16.46 -11.67 7.41
CA ASN A 69 15.92 -11.62 6.05
C ASN A 69 15.88 -13.00 5.38
N ASN A 70 16.87 -13.85 5.61
CA ASN A 70 16.87 -15.22 5.12
C ASN A 70 15.73 -16.04 5.75
N ASN A 71 15.56 -15.97 7.05
CA ASN A 71 14.47 -16.63 7.77
C ASN A 71 13.08 -16.10 7.29
N ARG A 72 12.98 -14.81 7.03
CA ARG A 72 11.77 -14.21 6.44
C ARG A 72 11.47 -14.77 5.05
N SER A 73 12.48 -14.91 4.20
CA SER A 73 12.31 -15.44 2.84
C SER A 73 11.86 -16.90 2.86
N SER A 74 12.46 -17.74 3.74
CA SER A 74 12.02 -19.12 3.96
C SER A 74 10.57 -19.17 4.41
N PHE A 75 10.20 -18.33 5.39
CA PHE A 75 8.84 -18.27 5.88
C PHE A 75 7.83 -17.87 4.79
N ILE A 76 8.10 -16.83 4.00
CA ILE A 76 7.22 -16.38 2.91
C ILE A 76 7.01 -17.47 1.86
N SER A 77 8.05 -18.27 1.58
CA SER A 77 7.93 -19.38 0.64
C SER A 77 6.99 -20.48 1.14
N ALA A 78 6.98 -20.75 2.44
CA ALA A 78 6.13 -21.76 3.06
C ALA A 78 4.70 -21.24 3.36
N PHE A 79 4.57 -19.93 3.73
CA PHE A 79 3.33 -19.30 4.17
C PHE A 79 3.06 -17.98 3.44
N PRO A 80 2.80 -17.97 2.13
CA PRO A 80 2.71 -16.76 1.31
C PRO A 80 1.52 -15.84 1.66
N ARG A 81 0.52 -16.36 2.39
CA ARG A 81 -0.68 -15.60 2.79
C ARG A 81 -0.56 -14.92 4.15
N VAL A 82 0.54 -15.12 4.86
CA VAL A 82 0.77 -14.55 6.20
C VAL A 82 1.72 -13.37 6.09
N ASP A 83 1.29 -12.21 6.55
CA ASP A 83 2.13 -11.00 6.53
C ASP A 83 3.32 -11.15 7.49
N THR A 84 4.47 -10.56 7.11
CA THR A 84 5.71 -10.64 7.89
C THR A 84 6.21 -9.25 8.25
N TYR A 85 6.71 -9.10 9.46
CA TYR A 85 7.20 -7.84 10.03
C TYR A 85 8.61 -8.05 10.59
N VAL A 86 9.52 -7.17 10.23
CA VAL A 86 10.86 -7.11 10.84
C VAL A 86 10.92 -5.83 11.66
N GLU A 87 11.09 -5.98 12.96
CA GLU A 87 11.21 -4.87 13.89
C GLU A 87 12.62 -4.84 14.49
N TYR A 88 13.20 -3.66 14.60
CA TYR A 88 14.46 -3.47 15.29
C TYR A 88 14.23 -2.92 16.69
N SER A 89 14.68 -3.65 17.67
CA SER A 89 14.75 -3.20 19.05
C SER A 89 16.15 -3.54 19.57
N ALA A 90 16.96 -2.51 19.75
CA ALA A 90 18.40 -2.66 20.04
C ALA A 90 18.66 -3.65 21.16
N PRO A 91 19.60 -4.60 20.97
CA PRO A 91 20.52 -4.74 19.85
C PRO A 91 20.01 -5.65 18.72
N ASN A 92 18.79 -6.20 18.78
CA ASN A 92 18.32 -7.26 17.92
C ASN A 92 17.24 -6.85 16.93
N TYR A 93 17.16 -7.59 15.83
CA TYR A 93 16.02 -7.61 14.91
C TYR A 93 15.10 -8.76 15.29
N TYR A 94 13.80 -8.54 15.23
CA TYR A 94 12.75 -9.50 15.55
C TYR A 94 11.93 -9.78 14.31
N LEU A 95 11.75 -11.06 13.99
CA LEU A 95 10.85 -11.49 12.92
C LEU A 95 9.51 -11.89 13.52
N LYS A 96 8.47 -11.12 13.22
CA LYS A 96 7.10 -11.35 13.66
C LYS A 96 6.22 -11.64 12.45
N VAL A 97 5.17 -12.45 12.63
CA VAL A 97 4.29 -12.84 11.54
C VAL A 97 2.83 -12.83 11.96
N GLY A 98 1.96 -12.49 10.98
CA GLY A 98 0.52 -12.50 11.08
C GLY A 98 -0.07 -11.36 11.89
N ASP A 99 -1.31 -11.04 11.60
CA ASP A 99 -2.17 -10.12 12.34
C ASP A 99 -3.43 -10.91 12.78
N PHE A 100 -3.35 -11.56 13.94
CA PHE A 100 -4.41 -12.46 14.43
C PHE A 100 -5.27 -11.74 15.46
N ARG A 101 -6.59 -11.83 15.30
CA ARG A 101 -7.52 -11.22 16.26
C ARG A 101 -7.63 -12.01 17.54
N THR A 102 -7.44 -13.32 17.45
CA THR A 102 -7.55 -14.23 18.61
C THR A 102 -6.24 -14.97 18.85
N ARG A 103 -5.98 -15.29 20.11
CA ARG A 103 -4.82 -16.10 20.49
C ARG A 103 -4.86 -17.50 19.87
N LEU A 104 -6.07 -18.06 19.72
CA LEU A 104 -6.25 -19.40 19.14
C LEU A 104 -5.78 -19.46 17.67
N GLU A 105 -6.09 -18.42 16.88
CA GLU A 105 -5.60 -18.32 15.49
C GLU A 105 -4.06 -18.26 15.45
N ALA A 106 -3.45 -17.44 16.30
CA ALA A 106 -1.99 -17.35 16.40
C ALA A 106 -1.36 -18.69 16.82
N GLU A 107 -1.91 -19.38 17.81
CA GLU A 107 -1.43 -20.70 18.26
C GLU A 107 -1.58 -21.76 17.16
N LYS A 108 -2.67 -21.73 16.38
CA LYS A 108 -2.85 -22.63 15.24
C LYS A 108 -1.75 -22.46 14.19
N VAL A 109 -1.43 -21.22 13.83
CA VAL A 109 -0.37 -20.92 12.86
C VAL A 109 1.00 -21.27 13.44
N LYS A 110 1.27 -20.93 14.71
CA LYS A 110 2.48 -21.34 15.41
C LYS A 110 2.67 -22.86 15.38
N ALA A 111 1.63 -23.64 15.65
CA ALA A 111 1.69 -25.10 15.59
C ALA A 111 2.05 -25.62 14.20
N ALA A 112 1.49 -25.01 13.14
CA ALA A 112 1.79 -25.41 11.76
C ALA A 112 3.25 -25.15 11.36
N MET A 113 3.91 -24.16 11.96
CA MET A 113 5.30 -23.79 11.65
C MET A 113 6.33 -24.29 12.68
N SER A 114 5.91 -25.03 13.69
CA SER A 114 6.76 -25.49 14.81
C SER A 114 7.95 -26.37 14.39
N ALA A 115 7.83 -27.06 13.25
CA ALA A 115 8.91 -27.87 12.69
C ALA A 115 10.09 -27.02 12.18
N GLU A 116 9.80 -25.87 11.58
CA GLU A 116 10.80 -24.97 11.01
C GLU A 116 11.27 -23.89 12.02
N PHE A 117 10.34 -23.44 12.87
CA PHE A 117 10.59 -22.41 13.89
C PHE A 117 10.20 -22.89 15.29
N PRO A 118 10.98 -23.78 15.91
CA PRO A 118 10.65 -24.36 17.21
C PRO A 118 10.65 -23.34 18.36
N THR A 119 11.38 -22.23 18.20
CA THR A 119 11.47 -21.14 19.20
C THR A 119 10.34 -20.13 19.09
N ALA A 120 9.39 -20.31 18.15
CA ALA A 120 8.31 -19.38 17.94
C ALA A 120 7.34 -19.31 19.14
N PHE A 121 6.89 -18.10 19.47
CA PHE A 121 5.90 -17.89 20.53
C PHE A 121 4.91 -16.79 20.18
N VAL A 122 3.73 -16.86 20.79
CA VAL A 122 2.65 -15.87 20.56
C VAL A 122 2.85 -14.69 21.49
N ILE A 123 2.79 -13.47 20.91
CA ILE A 123 2.84 -12.19 21.63
C ILE A 123 1.53 -11.44 21.42
N GLN A 124 1.15 -10.62 22.40
CA GLN A 124 0.04 -9.70 22.28
C GLN A 124 0.59 -8.29 22.00
N GLU A 125 0.13 -7.68 20.91
CA GLU A 125 0.54 -6.32 20.55
C GLU A 125 -0.53 -5.63 19.68
N ASP A 126 -0.27 -4.40 19.27
CA ASP A 126 -1.14 -3.68 18.35
C ASP A 126 -0.92 -4.19 16.92
N ILE A 127 -1.95 -4.78 16.35
CA ILE A 127 -1.94 -5.36 15.00
C ILE A 127 -2.66 -4.46 14.00
N ASN A 128 -2.37 -4.64 12.71
CA ASN A 128 -3.16 -4.06 11.65
C ASN A 128 -4.50 -4.80 11.53
N LEU A 129 -5.51 -4.11 10.99
CA LEU A 129 -6.77 -4.79 10.67
C LEU A 129 -6.49 -5.91 9.66
N PRO A 130 -6.97 -7.14 9.91
CA PRO A 130 -6.84 -8.24 8.97
C PRO A 130 -7.46 -7.86 7.63
N ARG A 131 -6.82 -8.28 6.54
CA ARG A 131 -7.37 -8.08 5.20
C ARG A 131 -8.67 -8.88 5.06
N LEU A 132 -9.69 -8.23 4.51
CA LEU A 132 -10.89 -8.96 4.10
C LEU A 132 -10.50 -9.82 2.89
N VAL A 133 -10.42 -11.13 3.09
CA VAL A 133 -10.29 -12.08 1.98
C VAL A 133 -11.65 -12.10 1.31
N LYS A 134 -11.75 -11.64 0.06
CA LYS A 134 -12.91 -11.98 -0.77
C LYS A 134 -12.81 -13.48 -1.00
N GLU A 135 -13.75 -14.22 -0.46
CA GLU A 135 -14.02 -15.58 -0.92
C GLU A 135 -14.47 -15.42 -2.38
N GLU A 136 -13.63 -15.80 -3.32
CA GLU A 136 -14.03 -15.99 -4.71
C GLU A 136 -14.80 -17.30 -4.73
N ASP A 137 -16.13 -17.18 -4.90
CA ASP A 137 -17.04 -18.29 -5.19
C ASP A 137 -16.71 -18.92 -6.55
#